data_c2da6fd67ce2a659a8c496d463ea85d7
#
_entry.id   c2da6fd67ce2a659a8c496d463ea85d7
#
_cell.length_a   1.000
_cell.length_b   1.000
_cell.length_c   1.000
_cell.angle_alpha   90.00
_cell.angle_beta   90.00
_cell.angle_gamma   90.00
#
_symmetry.space_group_name_H-M   'P 1'
#
loop_
_entity.id
_entity.type
_entity.pdbx_description
1 polymer ?
#
loop_
_entity_poly.entity_id
_entity_poly.type
_entity_poly.pdbx_seq_one_letter_code
_entity_poly.pdbx_strand_id
1 'polypeptide(L)'
;IANLHRQWVFRSDQQGMAKTTCLGAHLTALNPNVVVTCHHQLFDPTLLQNVDLVLDCTDNARARTLIARSCWNAGITLVSAGVIGMNGQATTFIPGKDQPCRDCVFPEDDSTDDACAALGVLGPVVGQLASIQATEAIRQLVGMHGGLEGRLMMVEMGEIDLRFIKLKKQKNCRFCSNI
;
A
#
# COMPACT_ATOMS: atom_id res chain seq x y z
N ILE A 1 16.58 10.02 10.25
CA ILE A 1 16.67 9.27 11.54
C ILE A 1 15.26 8.91 12.06
N ALA A 2 14.28 9.80 11.97
CA ALA A 2 12.93 9.59 12.53
C ALA A 2 12.21 8.30 12.09
N ASN A 3 12.56 7.72 10.94
CA ASN A 3 11.90 6.53 10.40
C ASN A 3 12.59 5.20 10.74
N LEU A 4 13.78 5.22 11.35
CA LEU A 4 14.56 4.01 11.61
C LEU A 4 13.86 3.03 12.55
N HIS A 5 12.99 3.49 13.43
CA HIS A 5 12.22 2.64 14.35
C HIS A 5 11.24 1.67 13.65
N ARG A 6 10.94 1.89 12.33
CA ARG A 6 10.04 1.05 11.53
C ARG A 6 10.60 0.63 10.18
N GLN A 7 11.65 1.29 9.72
CA GLN A 7 12.33 1.00 8.45
C GLN A 7 13.69 0.35 8.71
N TRP A 8 13.67 -0.82 9.32
CA TRP A 8 14.83 -1.58 9.82
C TRP A 8 15.86 -1.99 8.75
N VAL A 9 15.52 -1.88 7.46
CA VAL A 9 16.45 -2.10 6.35
C VAL A 9 17.46 -0.96 6.18
N PHE A 10 17.19 0.20 6.78
CA PHE A 10 18.07 1.37 6.71
C PHE A 10 18.89 1.53 7.98
N ARG A 11 20.07 2.13 7.83
CA ARG A 11 21.04 2.34 8.90
C ARG A 11 21.27 3.84 9.09
N SER A 12 21.74 4.22 10.28
CA SER A 12 22.02 5.63 10.59
C SER A 12 23.14 6.23 9.75
N ASP A 13 24.12 5.41 9.32
CA ASP A 13 25.21 5.83 8.45
C ASP A 13 24.76 6.09 6.98
N GLN A 14 23.55 5.71 6.62
CA GLN A 14 22.94 5.99 5.31
C GLN A 14 22.11 7.29 5.28
N GLN A 15 22.17 8.09 6.32
CA GLN A 15 21.45 9.36 6.36
C GLN A 15 21.87 10.27 5.19
N GLY A 16 20.89 10.84 4.47
CA GLY A 16 21.11 11.64 3.27
C GLY A 16 21.17 10.87 1.95
N MET A 17 21.32 9.56 1.99
CA MET A 17 21.25 8.72 0.79
C MET A 17 19.78 8.49 0.34
N ALA A 18 19.58 8.27 -0.95
CA ALA A 18 18.27 7.91 -1.49
C ALA A 18 17.83 6.54 -0.96
N LYS A 19 16.61 6.45 -0.40
CA LYS A 19 16.06 5.21 0.14
C LYS A 19 16.01 4.09 -0.90
N THR A 20 15.65 4.40 -2.13
CA THR A 20 15.59 3.44 -3.25
C THR A 20 16.95 2.82 -3.52
N THR A 21 18.03 3.61 -3.50
CA THR A 21 19.40 3.11 -3.69
C THR A 21 19.82 2.18 -2.56
N CYS A 22 19.59 2.58 -1.30
CA CYS A 22 19.93 1.74 -0.14
C CYS A 22 19.13 0.44 -0.12
N LEU A 23 17.82 0.51 -0.39
CA LEU A 23 16.96 -0.66 -0.44
C LEU A 23 17.34 -1.60 -1.59
N GLY A 24 17.61 -1.07 -2.78
CA GLY A 24 18.05 -1.86 -3.93
C GLY A 24 19.34 -2.64 -3.64
N ALA A 25 20.34 -1.99 -3.06
CA ALA A 25 21.58 -2.65 -2.66
C ALA A 25 21.34 -3.77 -1.63
N HIS A 26 20.47 -3.52 -0.64
CA HIS A 26 20.10 -4.53 0.36
C HIS A 26 19.39 -5.75 -0.26
N LEU A 27 18.41 -5.53 -1.13
CA LEU A 27 17.66 -6.60 -1.78
C LEU A 27 18.52 -7.43 -2.73
N THR A 28 19.41 -6.80 -3.50
CA THR A 28 20.36 -7.50 -4.37
C THR A 28 21.34 -8.35 -3.59
N ALA A 29 21.80 -7.86 -2.43
CA ALA A 29 22.68 -8.64 -1.56
C ALA A 29 21.96 -9.82 -0.90
N LEU A 30 20.65 -9.65 -0.58
CA LEU A 30 19.83 -10.70 0.02
C LEU A 30 19.53 -11.83 -0.98
N ASN A 31 19.19 -11.50 -2.21
CA ASN A 31 18.92 -12.49 -3.27
C ASN A 31 19.42 -11.98 -4.63
N PRO A 32 20.61 -12.40 -5.07
CA PRO A 32 21.19 -11.94 -6.34
C PRO A 32 20.46 -12.44 -7.59
N ASN A 33 19.55 -13.41 -7.46
CA ASN A 33 18.74 -13.91 -8.58
C ASN A 33 17.52 -13.04 -8.88
N VAL A 34 17.21 -12.06 -8.02
CA VAL A 34 16.10 -11.11 -8.23
C VAL A 34 16.63 -9.84 -8.90
N VAL A 35 16.03 -9.47 -10.03
CA VAL A 35 16.33 -8.20 -10.69
C VAL A 35 15.60 -7.08 -9.96
N VAL A 36 16.36 -6.16 -9.37
CA VAL A 36 15.82 -5.00 -8.65
C VAL A 36 16.07 -3.73 -9.48
N THR A 37 14.99 -3.07 -9.89
CA THR A 37 15.07 -1.76 -10.55
C THR A 37 14.64 -0.66 -9.59
N CYS A 38 15.49 0.35 -9.41
CA CYS A 38 15.25 1.45 -8.48
C CYS A 38 14.92 2.74 -9.24
N HIS A 39 13.79 3.37 -8.89
CA HIS A 39 13.39 4.66 -9.44
C HIS A 39 13.41 5.72 -8.33
N HIS A 40 14.33 6.67 -8.40
CA HIS A 40 14.41 7.80 -7.45
C HIS A 40 13.59 8.98 -7.96
N GLN A 41 12.27 8.80 -8.02
CA GLN A 41 11.33 9.80 -8.52
C GLN A 41 9.97 9.65 -7.83
N LEU A 42 9.10 10.63 -7.98
CA LEU A 42 7.70 10.50 -7.62
C LEU A 42 7.03 9.45 -8.53
N PHE A 43 5.96 8.85 -8.02
CA PHE A 43 5.19 7.90 -8.83
C PHE A 43 4.66 8.59 -10.10
N ASP A 44 4.87 7.91 -11.22
CA ASP A 44 4.34 8.26 -12.53
C ASP A 44 3.68 7.02 -13.14
N PRO A 45 2.50 7.15 -13.80
CA PRO A 45 1.79 6.00 -14.39
C PRO A 45 2.60 5.20 -15.40
N THR A 46 3.63 5.78 -16.03
CA THR A 46 4.52 5.05 -16.95
C THR A 46 5.32 3.94 -16.28
N LEU A 47 5.48 4.01 -14.95
CA LEU A 47 6.10 2.95 -14.15
C LEU A 47 5.27 1.67 -14.09
N LEU A 48 4.01 1.70 -14.54
CA LEU A 48 3.12 0.54 -14.55
C LEU A 48 3.30 -0.38 -15.77
N GLN A 49 4.20 -0.06 -16.68
CA GLN A 49 4.47 -0.90 -17.85
C GLN A 49 5.09 -2.24 -17.43
N ASN A 50 4.49 -3.35 -17.87
CA ASN A 50 4.92 -4.72 -17.56
C ASN A 50 4.93 -5.03 -16.04
N VAL A 51 3.97 -4.47 -15.28
CA VAL A 51 3.78 -4.73 -13.86
C VAL A 51 2.56 -5.61 -13.67
N ASP A 52 2.71 -6.72 -12.94
CA ASP A 52 1.64 -7.66 -12.63
C ASP A 52 0.82 -7.23 -11.40
N LEU A 53 1.48 -6.57 -10.44
CA LEU A 53 0.87 -6.16 -9.17
C LEU A 53 1.62 -4.96 -8.57
N VAL A 54 0.90 -4.11 -7.88
CA VAL A 54 1.45 -2.96 -7.15
C VAL A 54 1.20 -3.09 -5.65
N LEU A 55 2.22 -2.81 -4.85
CA LEU A 55 2.12 -2.61 -3.40
C LEU A 55 2.20 -1.11 -3.09
N ASP A 56 1.12 -0.55 -2.55
CA ASP A 56 1.12 0.84 -2.09
C ASP A 56 1.61 0.91 -0.65
N CYS A 57 2.81 1.45 -0.47
CA CYS A 57 3.45 1.70 0.82
C CYS A 57 3.63 3.20 1.09
N THR A 58 2.86 4.07 0.43
CA THR A 58 2.94 5.52 0.60
C THR A 58 2.22 5.98 1.88
N ASP A 59 2.55 7.16 2.36
CA ASP A 59 2.08 7.73 3.62
C ASP A 59 1.23 9.02 3.45
N ASN A 60 0.87 9.36 2.21
CA ASN A 60 0.01 10.52 1.93
C ASN A 60 -1.18 10.17 1.03
N ALA A 61 -2.32 10.81 1.27
CA ALA A 61 -3.59 10.53 0.59
C ALA A 61 -3.52 10.79 -0.91
N ARG A 62 -2.85 11.85 -1.33
CA ARG A 62 -2.71 12.24 -2.75
C ARG A 62 -1.96 11.19 -3.56
N ALA A 63 -0.82 10.70 -3.04
CA ALA A 63 -0.05 9.64 -3.72
C ALA A 63 -0.88 8.35 -3.79
N ARG A 64 -1.53 7.94 -2.70
CA ARG A 64 -2.42 6.77 -2.65
C ARG A 64 -3.54 6.82 -3.69
N THR A 65 -4.19 7.98 -3.81
CA THR A 65 -5.27 8.19 -4.79
C THR A 65 -4.73 8.09 -6.22
N LEU A 66 -3.60 8.73 -6.51
CA LEU A 66 -2.98 8.69 -7.82
C LEU A 66 -2.58 7.26 -8.21
N ILE A 67 -1.90 6.54 -7.33
CA ILE A 67 -1.49 5.14 -7.57
C ILE A 67 -2.72 4.27 -7.81
N ALA A 68 -3.73 4.36 -6.95
CA ALA A 68 -4.93 3.51 -7.06
C ALA A 68 -5.71 3.74 -8.34
N ARG A 69 -5.91 5.00 -8.75
CA ARG A 69 -6.59 5.34 -10.00
C ARG A 69 -5.77 4.89 -11.22
N SER A 70 -4.44 5.03 -11.16
CA SER A 70 -3.55 4.59 -12.23
C SER A 70 -3.56 3.07 -12.41
N CYS A 71 -3.46 2.31 -11.30
CA CYS A 71 -3.57 0.86 -11.31
C CYS A 71 -4.93 0.40 -11.84
N TRP A 72 -6.01 1.05 -11.40
CA TRP A 72 -7.36 0.74 -11.90
C TRP A 72 -7.50 0.91 -13.40
N ASN A 73 -7.03 2.05 -13.94
CA ASN A 73 -7.07 2.34 -15.38
C ASN A 73 -6.18 1.40 -16.21
N ALA A 74 -5.07 0.94 -15.62
CA ALA A 74 -4.16 -0.02 -16.25
C ALA A 74 -4.59 -1.49 -16.12
N GLY A 75 -5.67 -1.78 -15.37
CA GLY A 75 -6.12 -3.15 -15.11
C GLY A 75 -5.22 -3.93 -14.14
N ILE A 76 -4.41 -3.24 -13.33
CA ILE A 76 -3.41 -3.84 -12.43
C ILE A 76 -3.94 -3.93 -11.01
N THR A 77 -3.78 -5.09 -10.38
CA THR A 77 -4.15 -5.31 -8.98
C THR A 77 -3.28 -4.46 -8.05
N LEU A 78 -3.93 -3.81 -7.09
CA LEU A 78 -3.27 -2.99 -6.07
C LEU A 78 -3.53 -3.57 -4.67
N VAL A 79 -2.47 -3.91 -3.95
CA VAL A 79 -2.55 -4.21 -2.51
C VAL A 79 -2.14 -2.96 -1.74
N SER A 80 -3.07 -2.41 -0.98
CA SER A 80 -2.88 -1.16 -0.24
C SER A 80 -2.96 -1.41 1.27
N ALA A 81 -2.02 -0.84 2.01
CA ALA A 81 -2.02 -0.85 3.46
C ALA A 81 -1.66 0.53 4.02
N GLY A 82 -2.14 0.81 5.23
CA GLY A 82 -1.85 2.07 5.91
C GLY A 82 -1.89 1.90 7.42
N VAL A 83 -1.06 2.68 8.10
CA VAL A 83 -0.97 2.69 9.58
C VAL A 83 -1.03 4.12 10.08
N ILE A 84 -1.76 4.32 11.16
CA ILE A 84 -1.80 5.57 11.92
C ILE A 84 -1.83 5.23 13.42
N GLY A 85 -0.88 5.75 14.19
CA GLY A 85 -0.74 5.41 15.62
C GLY A 85 -0.53 3.90 15.80
N MET A 86 -1.46 3.25 16.47
CA MET A 86 -1.52 1.81 16.71
C MET A 86 -2.57 1.10 15.84
N ASN A 87 -3.20 1.83 14.92
CA ASN A 87 -4.26 1.31 14.06
C ASN A 87 -3.75 1.12 12.63
N GLY A 88 -4.25 0.10 11.96
CA GLY A 88 -3.88 -0.19 10.60
C GLY A 88 -5.04 -0.71 9.77
N GLN A 89 -4.87 -0.66 8.46
CA GLN A 89 -5.83 -1.20 7.52
C GLN A 89 -5.13 -1.75 6.28
N ALA A 90 -5.71 -2.79 5.69
CA ALA A 90 -5.22 -3.34 4.43
C ALA A 90 -6.39 -3.85 3.58
N THR A 91 -6.26 -3.74 2.27
CA THR A 91 -7.22 -4.22 1.29
C THR A 91 -6.56 -4.46 -0.07
N THR A 92 -7.21 -5.26 -0.91
CA THR A 92 -6.82 -5.49 -2.29
C THR A 92 -7.88 -4.92 -3.23
N PHE A 93 -7.46 -4.04 -4.12
CA PHE A 93 -8.29 -3.49 -5.19
C PHE A 93 -7.99 -4.23 -6.50
N ILE A 94 -8.98 -4.96 -7.00
CA ILE A 94 -8.92 -5.66 -8.28
C ILE A 94 -9.77 -4.87 -9.27
N PRO A 95 -9.21 -4.34 -10.36
CA PRO A 95 -9.99 -3.63 -11.36
C PRO A 95 -11.07 -4.53 -11.98
N GLY A 96 -12.29 -4.02 -12.08
CA GLY A 96 -13.41 -4.78 -12.65
C GLY A 96 -14.76 -4.10 -12.47
N LYS A 97 -15.72 -4.45 -13.34
CA LYS A 97 -17.02 -3.78 -13.42
C LYS A 97 -17.79 -3.75 -12.09
N ASP A 98 -17.75 -4.84 -11.34
CA ASP A 98 -18.52 -5.00 -10.10
C ASP A 98 -17.67 -4.86 -8.83
N GLN A 99 -16.39 -4.50 -9.00
CA GLN A 99 -15.45 -4.37 -7.89
C GLN A 99 -15.44 -2.95 -7.32
N PRO A 100 -15.27 -2.78 -6.00
CA PRO A 100 -15.08 -1.47 -5.40
C PRO A 100 -13.66 -0.95 -5.70
N CYS A 101 -13.56 0.26 -6.24
CA CYS A 101 -12.28 0.96 -6.34
C CYS A 101 -11.91 1.64 -5.02
N ARG A 102 -10.71 2.23 -4.93
CA ARG A 102 -10.29 2.98 -3.73
C ARG A 102 -11.26 4.08 -3.36
N ASP A 103 -11.76 4.83 -4.31
CA ASP A 103 -12.67 5.96 -4.07
C ASP A 103 -14.07 5.53 -3.58
N CYS A 104 -14.44 4.25 -3.78
CA CYS A 104 -15.63 3.67 -3.15
C CYS A 104 -15.45 3.49 -1.64
N VAL A 105 -14.22 3.24 -1.19
CA VAL A 105 -13.89 2.88 0.20
C VAL A 105 -13.41 4.11 0.97
N PHE A 106 -12.56 4.91 0.34
CA PHE A 106 -11.92 6.10 0.89
C PHE A 106 -12.24 7.29 -0.03
N PRO A 107 -13.42 7.88 0.06
CA PRO A 107 -13.72 9.12 -0.67
C PRO A 107 -12.72 10.19 -0.25
N GLU A 108 -12.31 11.02 -1.22
CA GLU A 108 -11.35 12.10 -0.96
C GLU A 108 -11.84 12.99 0.17
N ASP A 109 -11.02 13.08 1.20
CA ASP A 109 -11.08 14.08 2.25
C ASP A 109 -9.71 14.76 2.31
N ASP A 110 -9.63 15.98 1.87
CA ASP A 110 -8.40 16.79 1.83
C ASP A 110 -7.84 17.07 3.24
N SER A 111 -8.61 16.75 4.30
CA SER A 111 -8.27 17.07 5.70
C SER A 111 -7.40 16.03 6.42
N THR A 112 -7.12 14.87 5.82
CA THR A 112 -6.52 13.73 6.54
C THR A 112 -4.98 13.70 6.61
N ASP A 113 -4.27 14.43 5.74
CA ASP A 113 -2.81 14.36 5.69
C ASP A 113 -2.14 14.96 6.94
N ASP A 114 -2.67 16.04 7.51
CA ASP A 114 -2.13 16.69 8.71
C ASP A 114 -2.34 15.86 9.99
N ALA A 115 -3.46 15.16 10.11
CA ALA A 115 -3.75 14.31 11.27
C ALA A 115 -2.85 13.06 11.32
N CYS A 116 -2.52 12.48 10.17
CA CYS A 116 -1.61 11.34 10.07
C CYS A 116 -0.17 11.69 10.47
N ALA A 117 0.30 12.87 10.09
CA ALA A 117 1.65 13.35 10.42
C ALA A 117 1.84 13.62 11.92
N ALA A 118 0.77 14.07 12.60
CA ALA A 118 0.82 14.46 14.02
C ALA A 118 0.84 13.27 14.99
N LEU A 119 0.17 12.15 14.67
CA LEU A 119 0.00 11.01 15.57
C LEU A 119 1.17 10.02 15.56
N GLY A 120 2.03 10.06 14.53
CA GLY A 120 3.11 9.10 14.38
C GLY A 120 2.58 7.67 14.12
N VAL A 121 3.47 6.67 14.20
CA VAL A 121 3.11 5.25 14.00
C VAL A 121 3.95 4.35 14.90
N LEU A 122 3.37 3.25 15.37
CA LEU A 122 4.09 2.23 16.13
C LEU A 122 4.79 1.25 15.17
N GLY A 123 6.13 1.14 15.25
CA GLY A 123 6.93 0.31 14.33
C GLY A 123 6.46 -1.14 14.18
N PRO A 124 6.18 -1.89 15.25
CA PRO A 124 5.64 -3.25 15.18
C PRO A 124 4.33 -3.36 14.37
N VAL A 125 3.44 -2.38 14.46
CA VAL A 125 2.17 -2.37 13.68
C VAL A 125 2.47 -2.20 12.20
N VAL A 126 3.42 -1.33 11.85
CA VAL A 126 3.88 -1.16 10.46
C VAL A 126 4.44 -2.48 9.92
N GLY A 127 5.30 -3.16 10.69
CA GLY A 127 5.89 -4.45 10.31
C GLY A 127 4.83 -5.55 10.09
N GLN A 128 3.83 -5.60 10.97
CA GLN A 128 2.72 -6.55 10.86
C GLN A 128 1.92 -6.30 9.57
N LEU A 129 1.52 -5.06 9.32
CA LEU A 129 0.77 -4.71 8.11
C LEU A 129 1.59 -4.96 6.83
N ALA A 130 2.90 -4.66 6.84
CA ALA A 130 3.79 -4.94 5.72
C ALA A 130 3.88 -6.44 5.42
N SER A 131 3.93 -7.29 6.45
CA SER A 131 3.94 -8.76 6.29
C SER A 131 2.62 -9.28 5.72
N ILE A 132 1.49 -8.74 6.18
CA ILE A 132 0.17 -9.08 5.64
C ILE A 132 0.06 -8.63 4.17
N GLN A 133 0.51 -7.42 3.86
CA GLN A 133 0.51 -6.88 2.50
C GLN A 133 1.37 -7.72 1.55
N ALA A 134 2.56 -8.12 1.98
CA ALA A 134 3.44 -9.00 1.20
C ALA A 134 2.81 -10.40 0.99
N THR A 135 2.20 -10.97 2.04
CA THR A 135 1.49 -12.25 1.94
C THR A 135 0.34 -12.16 0.93
N GLU A 136 -0.44 -11.09 1.00
CA GLU A 136 -1.56 -10.90 0.07
C GLU A 136 -1.06 -10.72 -1.38
N ALA A 137 0.04 -10.00 -1.60
CA ALA A 137 0.65 -9.87 -2.92
C ALA A 137 1.06 -11.23 -3.50
N ILE A 138 1.70 -12.09 -2.70
CA ILE A 138 2.06 -13.45 -3.11
C ILE A 138 0.80 -14.25 -3.46
N ARG A 139 -0.25 -14.19 -2.62
CA ARG A 139 -1.54 -14.86 -2.86
C ARG A 139 -2.13 -14.46 -4.21
N GLN A 140 -2.15 -13.15 -4.51
CA GLN A 140 -2.66 -12.64 -5.78
C GLN A 140 -1.84 -13.14 -6.97
N LEU A 141 -0.51 -13.12 -6.89
CA LEU A 141 0.39 -13.56 -7.96
C LEU A 141 0.30 -15.07 -8.25
N VAL A 142 -0.02 -15.89 -7.24
CA VAL A 142 -0.19 -17.34 -7.42
C VAL A 142 -1.67 -17.76 -7.62
N GLY A 143 -2.58 -16.80 -7.77
CA GLY A 143 -4.01 -17.06 -8.02
C GLY A 143 -4.77 -17.64 -6.83
N MET A 144 -4.35 -17.38 -5.59
CA MET A 144 -5.05 -17.78 -4.37
C MET A 144 -6.11 -16.75 -4.01
N HIS A 145 -7.38 -17.08 -4.19
CA HIS A 145 -8.51 -16.21 -3.86
C HIS A 145 -8.91 -16.26 -2.38
N GLY A 146 -9.81 -15.33 -1.98
CA GLY A 146 -10.38 -15.27 -0.63
C GLY A 146 -9.49 -14.57 0.41
N GLY A 147 -8.54 -13.75 -0.03
CA GLY A 147 -7.71 -12.89 0.81
C GLY A 147 -8.40 -11.58 1.20
N LEU A 148 -7.79 -10.45 0.84
CA LEU A 148 -8.31 -9.10 1.09
C LEU A 148 -9.17 -8.55 -0.06
N GLU A 149 -9.45 -9.33 -1.07
CA GLU A 149 -10.31 -8.98 -2.20
C GLU A 149 -11.73 -8.68 -1.73
N GLY A 150 -12.24 -7.48 -2.02
CA GLY A 150 -13.57 -7.05 -1.60
C GLY A 150 -13.77 -6.97 -0.08
N ARG A 151 -12.69 -6.96 0.68
CA ARG A 151 -12.70 -6.79 2.14
C ARG A 151 -11.67 -5.78 2.60
N LEU A 152 -12.03 -4.96 3.58
CA LEU A 152 -11.11 -4.13 4.32
C LEU A 152 -10.78 -4.82 5.64
N MET A 153 -9.53 -5.15 5.86
CA MET A 153 -9.03 -5.55 7.16
C MET A 153 -8.71 -4.30 7.97
N MET A 154 -9.24 -4.24 9.17
CA MET A 154 -8.94 -3.24 10.18
C MET A 154 -8.16 -3.90 11.33
N VAL A 155 -7.09 -3.27 11.74
CA VAL A 155 -6.23 -3.72 12.84
C VAL A 155 -6.21 -2.64 13.90
N GLU A 156 -6.54 -2.99 15.14
CA GLU A 156 -6.54 -2.10 16.30
C GLU A 156 -5.66 -2.69 17.39
N MET A 157 -4.37 -2.32 17.38
CA MET A 157 -3.38 -2.95 18.25
C MET A 157 -3.42 -2.47 19.71
N GLY A 158 -4.17 -1.41 20.01
CA GLY A 158 -4.46 -1.02 21.38
C GLY A 158 -5.24 -2.10 22.15
N GLU A 159 -6.13 -2.81 21.45
CA GLU A 159 -6.99 -3.88 21.99
C GLU A 159 -6.64 -5.26 21.41
N ILE A 160 -5.64 -5.34 20.52
CA ILE A 160 -5.25 -6.56 19.78
C ILE A 160 -6.46 -7.16 19.04
N ASP A 161 -7.18 -6.30 18.32
CA ASP A 161 -8.38 -6.69 17.58
C ASP A 161 -8.14 -6.65 16.06
N LEU A 162 -8.72 -7.63 15.35
CA LEU A 162 -8.73 -7.71 13.90
C LEU A 162 -10.16 -7.86 13.40
N ARG A 163 -10.58 -6.95 12.51
CA ARG A 163 -11.92 -6.97 11.92
C ARG A 163 -11.86 -6.94 10.40
N PHE A 164 -12.84 -7.59 9.77
CA PHE A 164 -13.01 -7.55 8.32
C PHE A 164 -14.34 -6.91 7.96
N ILE A 165 -14.31 -5.90 7.12
CA ILE A 165 -15.47 -5.19 6.59
C ILE A 165 -15.63 -5.58 5.13
N LYS A 166 -16.80 -6.07 4.73
CA LYS A 166 -17.10 -6.36 3.32
C LYS A 166 -17.25 -5.05 2.55
N LEU A 167 -16.48 -4.91 1.49
CA LEU A 167 -16.53 -3.75 0.60
C LEU A 167 -17.60 -3.94 -0.48
N LYS A 168 -18.18 -2.84 -0.92
CA LYS A 168 -19.15 -2.81 -2.03
C LYS A 168 -18.85 -1.65 -2.96
N LYS A 169 -19.01 -1.87 -4.27
CA LYS A 169 -18.98 -0.80 -5.26
C LYS A 169 -20.09 0.21 -4.96
N GLN A 170 -19.73 1.50 -4.92
CA GLN A 170 -20.71 2.57 -4.76
C GLN A 170 -21.32 2.93 -6.11
N LYS A 171 -22.65 2.98 -6.19
CA LYS A 171 -23.39 3.32 -7.43
C LYS A 171 -23.01 4.69 -8.00
N ASN A 172 -22.73 5.66 -7.12
CA ASN A 172 -22.41 7.04 -7.49
C ASN A 172 -20.94 7.37 -7.19
N CYS A 173 -20.03 6.41 -7.33
CA CYS A 173 -18.60 6.66 -7.12
C CYS A 173 -18.10 7.68 -8.15
N ARG A 174 -17.41 8.71 -7.70
CA ARG A 174 -16.89 9.78 -8.56
C ARG A 174 -15.89 9.27 -9.61
N PHE A 175 -15.23 8.15 -9.34
CA PHE A 175 -14.20 7.59 -10.21
C PHE A 175 -14.72 6.42 -11.05
N CYS A 176 -15.27 5.38 -10.43
CA CYS A 176 -15.56 4.12 -11.16
C CYS A 176 -17.03 3.95 -11.56
N SER A 177 -17.94 4.90 -11.33
CA SER A 177 -19.35 4.77 -11.75
C SER A 177 -19.55 4.86 -13.25
N ASN A 178 -18.61 5.48 -13.97
CA ASN A 178 -18.67 5.69 -15.42
C ASN A 178 -17.71 4.78 -16.22
N ILE A 179 -17.13 3.77 -15.56
CA ILE A 179 -16.17 2.82 -16.16
C ILE A 179 -16.80 1.44 -16.27
#